data_70103441094b0d38f366886ccaa4a180
#
_entry.id   70103441094b0d38f366886ccaa4a180
#
_cell.length_a   1.000
_cell.length_b   1.000
_cell.length_c   1.000
_cell.angle_alpha   90.00
_cell.angle_beta   90.00
_cell.angle_gamma   90.00
#
_symmetry.space_group_name_H-M   'P 1'
#
loop_
_entity.id
_entity.type
_entity.pdbx_description
1 polymer ?
#
loop_
_entity_poly.entity_id
_entity_poly.type
_entity_poly.pdbx_seq_one_letter_code
_entity_poly.pdbx_strand_id
1 'polypeptide(L)'
;KAGVYAVRAGKVLATNLAYAAQELPMVGGKHRYRAQRGHLNLINCADGTAIASRGRWAFRGRLWWRLKDSIDRAFIARFNDLPEMPKPTMSVSDALQAELPDESMRCGGCGAKVAAEPLRRVLARLPTQDAAYVSLGIGDDAAQITNQGTQTLLTVDGFRAMLDDPYLFGRITAHHSLNDIFAMAAQPTAALAFVTLPLMAANMMEEELFQVLSGAVSVLNEASVPLVGGHSAEGAELSLALTVLGSADAQTLTKGGAQLGDALILTKALGTGVLLAAAMRGESDANGFSTCLASMDQSNARAVAILRRCQVNALTDVTGFGVLGHLGEILRASDLGGCIRVASVPILPGTAAAMAAGVRSSLHTAN
;
A
#
# COMPACT_ATOMS: atom_id res chain seq x y z
N LYS A 1 -38.98 -6.33 -7.14
CA LYS A 1 -39.49 -5.02 -6.69
C LYS A 1 -38.53 -3.95 -7.16
N ALA A 2 -39.01 -2.80 -7.68
CA ALA A 2 -38.12 -1.79 -8.25
C ALA A 2 -37.37 -1.04 -7.13
N GLY A 3 -36.10 -0.72 -7.35
CA GLY A 3 -35.21 -0.03 -6.40
C GLY A 3 -35.75 1.31 -5.88
N VAL A 4 -36.65 1.96 -6.64
CA VAL A 4 -37.30 3.21 -6.21
C VAL A 4 -38.06 3.09 -4.88
N TYR A 5 -38.57 1.91 -4.56
CA TYR A 5 -39.22 1.67 -3.26
C TYR A 5 -38.21 1.63 -2.12
N ALA A 6 -37.06 1.02 -2.36
CA ALA A 6 -35.96 0.96 -1.38
C ALA A 6 -35.42 2.36 -1.07
N VAL A 7 -35.14 3.16 -2.12
CA VAL A 7 -34.63 4.54 -1.97
C VAL A 7 -35.59 5.42 -1.19
N ARG A 8 -36.89 5.31 -1.44
CA ARG A 8 -37.92 6.09 -0.73
C ARG A 8 -38.17 5.60 0.70
N ALA A 9 -38.08 4.29 0.93
CA ALA A 9 -38.18 3.71 2.28
C ALA A 9 -36.98 4.08 3.15
N GLY A 10 -35.79 4.25 2.55
CA GLY A 10 -34.56 4.56 3.24
C GLY A 10 -34.63 5.82 4.13
N LYS A 11 -35.31 6.87 3.67
CA LYS A 11 -35.50 8.10 4.48
C LYS A 11 -36.29 7.84 5.76
N VAL A 12 -37.34 7.05 5.65
CA VAL A 12 -38.18 6.69 6.82
C VAL A 12 -37.42 5.76 7.76
N LEU A 13 -36.66 4.82 7.18
CA LEU A 13 -35.81 3.91 7.94
C LEU A 13 -34.72 4.68 8.70
N ALA A 14 -34.01 5.60 8.05
CA ALA A 14 -32.99 6.43 8.69
C ALA A 14 -33.56 7.24 9.88
N THR A 15 -34.76 7.85 9.70
CA THR A 15 -35.44 8.54 10.77
C THR A 15 -35.77 7.59 11.92
N ASN A 16 -36.27 6.39 11.62
CA ASN A 16 -36.64 5.43 12.66
C ASN A 16 -35.39 4.91 13.41
N LEU A 17 -34.31 4.65 12.72
CA LEU A 17 -33.06 4.23 13.35
C LEU A 17 -32.48 5.33 14.27
N ALA A 18 -32.51 6.60 13.84
CA ALA A 18 -32.07 7.72 14.67
C ALA A 18 -32.94 7.88 15.95
N TYR A 19 -34.22 7.67 15.82
CA TYR A 19 -35.14 7.71 17.00
C TYR A 19 -34.93 6.50 17.93
N ALA A 20 -34.72 5.31 17.35
CA ALA A 20 -34.44 4.11 18.15
C ALA A 20 -33.10 4.23 18.90
N ALA A 21 -32.09 4.78 18.27
CA ALA A 21 -30.76 5.01 18.89
C ALA A 21 -30.80 6.01 20.05
N GLN A 22 -31.80 6.91 20.07
CA GLN A 22 -32.02 7.90 21.13
C GLN A 22 -33.14 7.48 22.11
N GLU A 23 -33.64 6.25 21.98
CA GLU A 23 -34.78 5.73 22.77
C GLU A 23 -36.05 6.62 22.71
N LEU A 24 -36.23 7.38 21.62
CA LEU A 24 -37.34 8.29 21.42
C LEU A 24 -38.58 7.54 20.89
N PRO A 25 -39.79 7.96 21.28
CA PRO A 25 -41.01 7.32 20.83
C PRO A 25 -41.27 7.57 19.34
N MET A 26 -41.56 6.51 18.59
CA MET A 26 -41.84 6.57 17.15
C MET A 26 -43.34 6.87 16.90
N VAL A 27 -43.77 8.08 17.21
CA VAL A 27 -45.18 8.51 17.09
C VAL A 27 -45.35 9.40 15.85
N GLY A 28 -46.41 9.15 15.09
CA GLY A 28 -46.81 9.97 13.95
C GLY A 28 -46.50 9.39 12.58
N GLY A 29 -47.01 10.04 11.54
CA GLY A 29 -46.96 9.56 10.15
C GLY A 29 -45.54 9.52 9.51
N LYS A 30 -44.57 10.27 10.03
CA LYS A 30 -43.20 10.32 9.56
C LYS A 30 -42.43 9.00 9.74
N HIS A 31 -42.90 8.15 10.67
CA HIS A 31 -42.29 6.84 10.95
C HIS A 31 -42.90 5.70 10.12
N ARG A 32 -43.88 5.98 9.26
CA ARG A 32 -44.55 4.99 8.42
C ARG A 32 -44.25 5.20 6.95
N TYR A 33 -43.67 4.20 6.32
CA TYR A 33 -43.51 4.17 4.86
C TYR A 33 -44.78 3.62 4.21
N ARG A 34 -45.39 4.40 3.30
CA ARG A 34 -46.48 3.93 2.43
C ARG A 34 -45.98 3.72 1.02
N ALA A 35 -45.90 2.48 0.58
CA ALA A 35 -45.50 2.15 -0.78
C ALA A 35 -46.50 2.74 -1.79
N GLN A 36 -45.98 3.34 -2.86
CA GLN A 36 -46.83 3.84 -3.94
C GLN A 36 -47.44 2.68 -4.73
N ARG A 37 -48.66 2.88 -5.22
CA ARG A 37 -49.34 1.88 -6.07
C ARG A 37 -48.76 1.76 -7.48
N GLY A 38 -48.00 2.75 -7.96
CA GLY A 38 -47.33 2.74 -9.25
C GLY A 38 -46.26 3.80 -9.33
N HIS A 39 -45.29 3.60 -10.17
CA HIS A 39 -44.19 4.50 -10.46
C HIS A 39 -44.02 4.68 -11.97
N LEU A 40 -43.36 5.77 -12.36
CA LEU A 40 -42.92 5.98 -13.75
C LEU A 40 -41.64 5.16 -13.95
N ASN A 41 -41.69 4.27 -14.95
CA ASN A 41 -40.49 3.57 -15.41
C ASN A 41 -39.87 4.37 -16.56
N LEU A 42 -38.58 4.64 -16.49
CA LEU A 42 -37.79 5.26 -17.55
C LEU A 42 -36.72 4.27 -18.01
N ILE A 43 -36.86 3.72 -19.21
CA ILE A 43 -35.96 2.72 -19.78
C ILE A 43 -35.15 3.40 -20.87
N ASN A 44 -33.81 3.44 -20.71
CA ASN A 44 -32.92 3.97 -21.76
C ASN A 44 -32.84 2.99 -22.93
N CYS A 45 -33.01 3.52 -24.14
CA CYS A 45 -32.96 2.73 -25.40
C CYS A 45 -31.56 2.74 -26.04
N ALA A 46 -30.54 3.37 -25.41
CA ALA A 46 -29.17 3.49 -25.90
C ALA A 46 -28.99 4.26 -27.22
N ASP A 47 -30.05 4.88 -27.77
CA ASP A 47 -30.04 5.66 -29.00
C ASP A 47 -30.37 7.16 -28.78
N GLY A 48 -30.20 7.65 -27.56
CA GLY A 48 -30.58 9.01 -27.17
C GLY A 48 -32.08 9.19 -26.94
N THR A 49 -32.84 8.08 -26.85
CA THR A 49 -34.26 8.07 -26.46
C THR A 49 -34.47 7.22 -25.23
N ALA A 50 -35.59 7.43 -24.53
CA ALA A 50 -36.04 6.55 -23.47
C ALA A 50 -37.54 6.28 -23.60
N ILE A 51 -37.98 5.12 -23.08
CA ILE A 51 -39.37 4.76 -22.93
C ILE A 51 -39.79 5.12 -21.50
N ALA A 52 -40.82 5.98 -21.42
CA ALA A 52 -41.52 6.28 -20.19
C ALA A 52 -42.80 5.46 -20.10
N SER A 53 -42.98 4.65 -19.07
CA SER A 53 -44.18 3.86 -18.89
C SER A 53 -44.79 3.99 -17.51
N ARG A 54 -46.12 4.07 -17.41
CA ARG A 54 -46.87 4.08 -16.18
C ARG A 54 -48.21 3.38 -16.37
N GLY A 55 -48.40 2.28 -15.67
CA GLY A 55 -49.62 1.46 -15.85
C GLY A 55 -49.74 0.92 -17.27
N ARG A 56 -50.79 1.33 -17.99
CA ARG A 56 -51.05 0.90 -19.38
C ARG A 56 -50.48 1.86 -20.45
N TRP A 57 -49.87 2.97 -20.03
CA TRP A 57 -49.32 3.99 -20.94
C TRP A 57 -47.82 3.86 -21.11
N ALA A 58 -47.34 3.96 -22.32
CA ALA A 58 -45.93 3.98 -22.67
C ALA A 58 -45.67 4.95 -23.80
N PHE A 59 -44.68 5.82 -23.64
CA PHE A 59 -44.23 6.80 -24.63
C PHE A 59 -42.72 6.71 -24.80
N ARG A 60 -42.25 6.80 -26.04
CA ARG A 60 -40.82 6.86 -26.37
C ARG A 60 -40.45 8.26 -26.88
N GLY A 61 -39.25 8.78 -26.51
CA GLY A 61 -38.77 10.03 -27.03
C GLY A 61 -37.55 10.57 -26.34
N ARG A 62 -36.91 11.59 -26.94
CA ARG A 62 -35.73 12.28 -26.42
C ARG A 62 -36.02 13.05 -25.12
N LEU A 63 -37.25 13.56 -24.96
CA LEU A 63 -37.65 14.26 -23.74
C LEU A 63 -37.56 13.34 -22.50
N TRP A 64 -37.98 12.10 -22.66
CA TRP A 64 -37.94 11.10 -21.61
C TRP A 64 -36.51 10.66 -21.28
N TRP A 65 -35.63 10.66 -22.28
CA TRP A 65 -34.21 10.42 -22.09
C TRP A 65 -33.57 11.55 -21.28
N ARG A 66 -33.83 12.82 -21.63
CA ARG A 66 -33.34 13.98 -20.88
C ARG A 66 -33.81 13.96 -19.41
N LEU A 67 -35.08 13.62 -19.19
CA LEU A 67 -35.64 13.50 -17.85
C LEU A 67 -34.91 12.39 -17.07
N LYS A 68 -34.70 11.24 -17.68
CA LYS A 68 -33.96 10.14 -17.07
C LYS A 68 -32.54 10.54 -16.73
N ASP A 69 -31.80 11.11 -17.67
CA ASP A 69 -30.42 11.58 -17.49
C ASP A 69 -30.32 12.59 -16.33
N SER A 70 -31.22 13.54 -16.25
CA SER A 70 -31.28 14.51 -15.16
C SER A 70 -31.53 13.85 -13.78
N ILE A 71 -32.44 12.88 -13.74
CA ILE A 71 -32.72 12.14 -12.49
C ILE A 71 -31.53 11.32 -12.06
N ASP A 72 -30.90 10.60 -13.01
CA ASP A 72 -29.75 9.74 -12.74
C ASP A 72 -28.53 10.57 -12.29
N ARG A 73 -28.24 11.68 -12.95
CA ARG A 73 -27.15 12.61 -12.56
C ARG A 73 -27.40 13.22 -11.18
N ALA A 74 -28.63 13.68 -10.90
CA ALA A 74 -28.96 14.21 -9.59
C ALA A 74 -28.91 13.15 -8.48
N PHE A 75 -29.15 11.89 -8.82
CA PHE A 75 -29.01 10.78 -7.89
C PHE A 75 -27.53 10.48 -7.61
N ILE A 76 -26.69 10.40 -8.64
CA ILE A 76 -25.26 10.14 -8.53
C ILE A 76 -24.55 11.30 -7.80
N ALA A 77 -24.92 12.55 -8.09
CA ALA A 77 -24.34 13.72 -7.43
C ALA A 77 -24.45 13.66 -5.90
N ARG A 78 -25.51 13.05 -5.37
CA ARG A 78 -25.68 12.89 -3.92
C ARG A 78 -24.67 11.94 -3.27
N PHE A 79 -24.05 11.05 -4.05
CA PHE A 79 -22.99 10.16 -3.55
C PHE A 79 -21.60 10.77 -3.75
N ASN A 80 -21.47 11.75 -4.65
CA ASN A 80 -20.23 12.46 -4.89
C ASN A 80 -20.10 13.72 -4.01
N ASP A 81 -21.25 14.32 -3.64
CA ASP A 81 -21.32 15.50 -2.77
C ASP A 81 -21.44 15.02 -1.30
N LEU A 82 -20.32 14.47 -0.81
CA LEU A 82 -20.22 14.04 0.58
C LEU A 82 -20.09 15.26 1.48
N PRO A 83 -20.76 15.27 2.66
CA PRO A 83 -20.56 16.34 3.62
C PRO A 83 -19.08 16.39 4.04
N GLU A 84 -18.50 17.58 4.06
CA GLU A 84 -17.16 17.75 4.63
C GLU A 84 -17.17 17.21 6.06
N MET A 85 -16.32 16.22 6.31
CA MET A 85 -16.10 15.72 7.66
C MET A 85 -15.53 16.88 8.50
N PRO A 86 -16.15 17.26 9.63
CA PRO A 86 -15.55 18.26 10.50
C PRO A 86 -14.16 17.77 10.90
N LYS A 87 -13.14 18.54 10.57
CA LYS A 87 -11.78 18.26 11.05
C LYS A 87 -11.83 18.23 12.57
N PRO A 88 -11.29 17.18 13.22
CA PRO A 88 -11.22 17.15 14.67
C PRO A 88 -10.40 18.38 15.11
N THR A 89 -11.06 19.34 15.75
CA THR A 89 -10.40 20.49 16.36
C THR A 89 -9.69 20.01 17.64
N MET A 90 -8.50 19.46 17.48
CA MET A 90 -7.57 19.39 18.60
C MET A 90 -7.00 20.79 18.81
N SER A 91 -7.24 21.39 19.96
CA SER A 91 -6.57 22.62 20.36
C SER A 91 -5.14 22.29 20.74
N VAL A 92 -4.27 22.21 19.76
CA VAL A 92 -2.83 22.06 19.95
C VAL A 92 -2.23 23.46 19.97
N SER A 93 -1.30 23.73 20.86
CA SER A 93 -0.62 25.02 20.88
C SER A 93 0.10 25.27 19.54
N ASP A 94 0.14 26.53 19.07
CA ASP A 94 0.75 26.91 17.78
C ASP A 94 2.21 26.41 17.65
N ALA A 95 2.96 26.32 18.75
CA ALA A 95 4.31 25.76 18.78
C ALA A 95 4.35 24.26 18.47
N LEU A 96 3.36 23.50 18.94
CA LEU A 96 3.27 22.05 18.68
C LEU A 96 2.70 21.81 17.26
N GLN A 97 1.85 22.71 16.75
CA GLN A 97 1.28 22.63 15.42
C GLN A 97 2.35 22.85 14.32
N ALA A 98 3.38 23.65 14.61
CA ALA A 98 4.53 23.86 13.71
C ALA A 98 5.48 22.64 13.67
N GLU A 99 5.47 21.79 14.71
CA GLU A 99 6.30 20.59 14.79
C GLU A 99 5.54 19.31 14.35
N LEU A 100 4.20 19.39 14.24
CA LEU A 100 3.42 18.26 13.72
C LEU A 100 3.68 18.13 12.22
N PRO A 101 3.98 16.91 11.74
CA PRO A 101 4.07 16.69 10.31
C PRO A 101 2.73 17.04 9.65
N ASP A 102 2.80 17.66 8.47
CA ASP A 102 1.65 17.96 7.64
C ASP A 102 0.66 16.78 7.68
N GLU A 103 -0.62 17.05 8.02
CA GLU A 103 -1.69 16.04 8.19
C GLU A 103 -2.02 15.27 6.91
N SER A 104 -1.15 15.33 5.91
CA SER A 104 -1.29 14.53 4.70
C SER A 104 -1.29 13.04 5.05
N MET A 105 -2.27 12.33 4.53
CA MET A 105 -2.39 10.89 4.67
C MET A 105 -1.06 10.21 4.31
N ARG A 106 -0.47 9.47 5.25
CA ARG A 106 0.83 8.81 5.06
C ARG A 106 0.65 7.43 4.42
N CYS A 107 1.47 7.13 3.43
CA CYS A 107 1.51 5.81 2.82
C CYS A 107 1.82 4.72 3.87
N GLY A 108 1.10 3.60 3.84
CA GLY A 108 1.36 2.42 4.69
C GLY A 108 2.54 1.55 4.24
N GLY A 109 3.02 1.73 3.00
CA GLY A 109 4.14 0.98 2.42
C GLY A 109 5.51 1.51 2.83
N CYS A 110 6.49 1.48 1.93
CA CYS A 110 7.87 1.91 2.18
C CYS A 110 7.97 3.32 2.78
N GLY A 111 7.02 4.22 2.46
CA GLY A 111 6.93 5.56 3.03
C GLY A 111 6.49 5.62 4.50
N ALA A 112 6.15 4.49 5.12
CA ALA A 112 5.83 4.41 6.55
C ALA A 112 7.08 4.21 7.43
N LYS A 113 8.25 3.99 6.84
CA LYS A 113 9.52 3.83 7.59
C LYS A 113 9.85 5.10 8.37
N VAL A 114 10.47 4.93 9.52
CA VAL A 114 11.10 6.03 10.26
C VAL A 114 12.22 6.59 9.38
N ALA A 115 12.33 7.92 9.30
CA ALA A 115 13.39 8.55 8.52
C ALA A 115 14.78 8.11 8.97
N ALA A 116 15.73 8.01 8.04
CA ALA A 116 17.05 7.43 8.28
C ALA A 116 17.83 8.13 9.42
N GLU A 117 17.77 9.46 9.46
CA GLU A 117 18.55 10.22 10.45
C GLU A 117 18.03 10.07 11.91
N PRO A 118 16.71 10.15 12.21
CA PRO A 118 16.19 9.79 13.54
C PRO A 118 16.52 8.34 13.93
N LEU A 119 16.39 7.39 12.99
CA LEU A 119 16.72 5.99 13.26
C LEU A 119 18.19 5.82 13.62
N ARG A 120 19.10 6.42 12.86
CA ARG A 120 20.54 6.39 13.12
C ARG A 120 20.89 6.94 14.50
N ARG A 121 20.27 8.07 14.91
CA ARG A 121 20.49 8.66 16.25
C ARG A 121 19.98 7.76 17.38
N VAL A 122 18.88 7.05 17.18
CA VAL A 122 18.37 6.09 18.18
C VAL A 122 19.28 4.90 18.27
N LEU A 123 19.66 4.28 17.16
CA LEU A 123 20.55 3.11 17.12
C LEU A 123 21.91 3.40 17.77
N ALA A 124 22.48 4.59 17.55
CA ALA A 124 23.75 5.01 18.16
C ALA A 124 23.70 5.15 19.71
N ARG A 125 22.50 5.21 20.30
CA ARG A 125 22.29 5.33 21.76
C ARG A 125 21.96 4.00 22.42
N LEU A 126 21.71 2.96 21.66
CA LEU A 126 21.36 1.65 22.19
C LEU A 126 22.61 0.91 22.64
N PRO A 127 22.64 0.36 23.87
CA PRO A 127 23.75 -0.44 24.37
C PRO A 127 23.66 -1.86 23.77
N THR A 128 23.98 -1.98 22.50
CA THR A 128 24.02 -3.26 21.79
C THR A 128 25.23 -4.08 22.22
N GLN A 129 25.08 -5.41 22.24
CA GLN A 129 26.19 -6.31 22.56
C GLN A 129 26.91 -6.70 21.28
N ASP A 130 28.23 -6.64 21.29
CA ASP A 130 29.07 -7.24 20.25
C ASP A 130 29.19 -8.74 20.50
N ALA A 131 29.05 -9.51 19.40
CA ALA A 131 29.20 -10.95 19.46
C ALA A 131 30.04 -11.44 18.27
N ALA A 132 31.05 -12.25 18.57
CA ALA A 132 31.99 -12.72 17.53
C ALA A 132 31.36 -13.55 16.43
N TYR A 133 30.16 -14.08 16.66
CA TYR A 133 29.40 -14.81 15.64
C TYR A 133 28.57 -13.91 14.71
N VAL A 134 28.45 -12.62 15.01
CA VAL A 134 27.79 -11.64 14.13
C VAL A 134 28.85 -11.08 13.17
N SER A 135 28.86 -11.55 11.95
CA SER A 135 29.83 -11.11 10.94
C SER A 135 29.39 -9.84 10.20
N LEU A 136 28.08 -9.57 10.18
CA LEU A 136 27.49 -8.34 9.65
C LEU A 136 26.28 -7.97 10.53
N GLY A 137 26.33 -6.81 11.15
CA GLY A 137 25.30 -6.32 12.06
C GLY A 137 24.40 -5.27 11.42
N ILE A 138 23.94 -4.30 12.24
CA ILE A 138 23.07 -3.22 11.83
C ILE A 138 23.77 -2.32 10.78
N GLY A 139 23.11 -2.08 9.62
CA GLY A 139 23.59 -1.12 8.60
C GLY A 139 23.57 -1.66 7.17
N ASP A 140 23.47 -2.96 6.99
CA ASP A 140 23.26 -3.58 5.68
C ASP A 140 21.82 -4.08 5.50
N ASP A 141 21.49 -4.67 4.37
CA ASP A 141 20.13 -5.11 4.02
C ASP A 141 19.68 -6.29 4.90
N ALA A 142 20.60 -7.18 5.27
CA ALA A 142 20.34 -8.25 6.24
C ALA A 142 21.53 -8.40 7.22
N ALA A 143 21.22 -8.81 8.45
CA ALA A 143 22.26 -9.23 9.39
C ALA A 143 22.80 -10.61 8.99
N GLN A 144 24.11 -10.85 9.22
CA GLN A 144 24.75 -12.14 8.97
C GLN A 144 25.32 -12.72 10.24
N ILE A 145 24.89 -13.94 10.55
CA ILE A 145 25.33 -14.71 11.71
C ILE A 145 26.09 -15.93 11.23
N THR A 146 27.29 -16.17 11.80
CA THR A 146 28.08 -17.35 11.50
C THR A 146 27.99 -18.34 12.66
N ASN A 147 27.45 -19.51 12.41
CA ASN A 147 27.37 -20.58 13.38
C ASN A 147 28.00 -21.85 12.83
N GLN A 148 29.03 -22.38 13.49
CA GLN A 148 29.76 -23.58 13.06
C GLN A 148 30.17 -23.60 11.57
N GLY A 149 30.55 -22.43 11.04
CA GLY A 149 30.93 -22.27 9.64
C GLY A 149 29.79 -22.04 8.66
N THR A 150 28.54 -22.12 9.11
CA THR A 150 27.36 -21.82 8.28
C THR A 150 27.00 -20.34 8.43
N GLN A 151 26.82 -19.65 7.31
CA GLN A 151 26.38 -18.26 7.28
C GLN A 151 24.86 -18.22 7.13
N THR A 152 24.19 -17.66 8.13
CA THR A 152 22.74 -17.44 8.12
C THR A 152 22.47 -15.94 8.04
N LEU A 153 21.61 -15.55 7.11
CA LEU A 153 21.11 -14.19 6.96
C LEU A 153 19.77 -14.06 7.65
N LEU A 154 19.52 -12.90 8.25
CA LEU A 154 18.28 -12.59 8.97
C LEU A 154 17.86 -11.15 8.64
N THR A 155 16.62 -11.00 8.20
CA THR A 155 15.99 -9.71 8.04
C THR A 155 14.56 -9.73 8.53
N VAL A 156 14.00 -8.56 8.79
CA VAL A 156 12.56 -8.35 9.00
C VAL A 156 12.13 -7.09 8.30
N ASP A 157 11.13 -7.19 7.44
CA ASP A 157 10.48 -6.03 6.83
C ASP A 157 8.98 -6.25 6.70
N GLY A 158 8.22 -5.17 6.54
CA GLY A 158 6.78 -5.24 6.45
C GLY A 158 6.12 -3.91 6.17
N PHE A 159 4.82 -3.97 5.93
CA PHE A 159 3.99 -2.84 5.61
C PHE A 159 2.73 -2.80 6.47
N ARG A 160 2.20 -1.59 6.66
CA ARG A 160 0.78 -1.38 6.94
C ARG A 160 0.02 -1.47 5.63
N ALA A 161 -1.26 -1.87 5.69
CA ALA A 161 -2.07 -1.98 4.49
C ALA A 161 -2.08 -0.66 3.69
N MET A 162 -1.67 -0.77 2.45
CA MET A 162 -1.63 0.33 1.47
C MET A 162 -2.56 0.06 0.29
N LEU A 163 -3.23 -1.09 0.31
CA LEU A 163 -4.19 -1.57 -0.68
C LEU A 163 -5.40 -2.17 0.04
N ASP A 164 -6.57 -2.04 -0.58
CA ASP A 164 -7.82 -2.63 -0.07
C ASP A 164 -7.96 -4.13 -0.42
N ASP A 165 -7.08 -4.68 -1.28
CA ASP A 165 -7.00 -6.10 -1.60
C ASP A 165 -5.98 -6.79 -0.68
N PRO A 166 -6.43 -7.58 0.33
CA PRO A 166 -5.53 -8.22 1.29
C PRO A 166 -4.63 -9.27 0.64
N TYR A 167 -5.11 -9.98 -0.38
CA TYR A 167 -4.31 -10.98 -1.08
C TYR A 167 -3.14 -10.35 -1.84
N LEU A 168 -3.41 -9.31 -2.63
CA LEU A 168 -2.37 -8.57 -3.36
C LEU A 168 -1.41 -7.85 -2.39
N PHE A 169 -1.93 -7.30 -1.29
CA PHE A 169 -1.12 -6.72 -0.22
C PHE A 169 -0.15 -7.75 0.37
N GLY A 170 -0.63 -8.96 0.64
CA GLY A 170 0.18 -10.09 1.13
C GLY A 170 1.30 -10.46 0.14
N ARG A 171 0.98 -10.57 -1.15
CA ARG A 171 1.97 -10.83 -2.21
C ARG A 171 3.07 -9.77 -2.26
N ILE A 172 2.68 -8.50 -2.32
CA ILE A 172 3.63 -7.37 -2.41
C ILE A 172 4.53 -7.32 -1.16
N THR A 173 3.96 -7.54 0.03
CA THR A 173 4.74 -7.55 1.27
C THR A 173 5.75 -8.70 1.27
N ALA A 174 5.37 -9.88 0.80
CA ALA A 174 6.29 -11.01 0.70
C ALA A 174 7.43 -10.76 -0.29
N HIS A 175 7.13 -10.21 -1.48
CA HIS A 175 8.17 -9.81 -2.42
C HIS A 175 9.14 -8.80 -1.82
N HIS A 176 8.62 -7.81 -1.10
CA HIS A 176 9.43 -6.80 -0.44
C HIS A 176 10.35 -7.40 0.64
N SER A 177 9.80 -8.23 1.53
CA SER A 177 10.59 -8.85 2.61
C SER A 177 11.65 -9.83 2.12
N LEU A 178 11.44 -10.46 0.96
CA LEU A 178 12.44 -11.32 0.32
C LEU A 178 13.58 -10.52 -0.33
N ASN A 179 13.35 -9.25 -0.65
CA ASN A 179 14.33 -8.43 -1.38
C ASN A 179 15.61 -8.20 -0.59
N ASP A 180 15.57 -8.07 0.73
CA ASP A 180 16.77 -7.91 1.56
C ASP A 180 17.72 -9.10 1.41
N ILE A 181 17.19 -10.32 1.36
CA ILE A 181 17.99 -11.52 1.12
C ILE A 181 18.51 -11.54 -0.32
N PHE A 182 17.69 -11.12 -1.30
CA PHE A 182 18.12 -10.99 -2.67
C PHE A 182 19.17 -9.89 -2.86
N ALA A 183 19.08 -8.79 -2.11
CA ALA A 183 20.08 -7.72 -2.10
C ALA A 183 21.45 -8.16 -1.55
N MET A 184 21.47 -9.23 -0.75
CA MET A 184 22.71 -9.88 -0.31
C MET A 184 23.21 -10.96 -1.31
N ALA A 185 22.58 -11.07 -2.48
CA ALA A 185 22.80 -12.15 -3.47
C ALA A 185 22.64 -13.55 -2.86
N ALA A 186 21.83 -13.70 -1.83
CA ALA A 186 21.61 -14.93 -1.06
C ALA A 186 20.29 -15.61 -1.44
N GLN A 187 20.04 -16.78 -0.84
CA GLN A 187 18.82 -17.56 -1.04
C GLN A 187 17.97 -17.51 0.24
N PRO A 188 16.71 -17.09 0.18
CA PRO A 188 15.81 -17.22 1.31
C PRO A 188 15.49 -18.70 1.58
N THR A 189 15.41 -19.09 2.86
CA THR A 189 15.27 -20.50 3.28
C THR A 189 14.04 -20.77 4.14
N ALA A 190 13.57 -19.80 4.89
CA ALA A 190 12.36 -19.90 5.71
C ALA A 190 11.80 -18.52 6.03
N ALA A 191 10.51 -18.45 6.35
CA ALA A 191 9.86 -17.21 6.79
C ALA A 191 8.96 -17.40 8.00
N LEU A 192 8.86 -16.38 8.84
CA LEU A 192 7.85 -16.19 9.89
C LEU A 192 7.00 -14.98 9.54
N ALA A 193 5.68 -15.04 9.80
CA ALA A 193 4.77 -13.93 9.57
C ALA A 193 4.30 -13.29 10.88
N PHE A 194 4.31 -11.97 10.95
CA PHE A 194 3.63 -11.20 11.99
C PHE A 194 2.52 -10.38 11.36
N VAL A 195 1.27 -10.64 11.77
CA VAL A 195 0.07 -9.99 11.22
C VAL A 195 -0.66 -9.24 12.32
N THR A 196 -1.04 -7.99 12.08
CA THR A 196 -2.04 -7.31 12.90
C THR A 196 -3.31 -7.09 12.10
N LEU A 197 -4.46 -7.25 12.75
CA LEU A 197 -5.78 -7.04 12.15
C LEU A 197 -6.60 -6.07 13.00
N PRO A 198 -7.37 -5.17 12.38
CA PRO A 198 -8.28 -4.33 13.13
C PRO A 198 -9.42 -5.18 13.73
N LEU A 199 -9.97 -4.72 14.85
CA LEU A 199 -11.09 -5.38 15.49
C LEU A 199 -12.32 -5.39 14.56
N MET A 200 -12.81 -6.57 14.24
CA MET A 200 -13.97 -6.78 13.36
C MET A 200 -14.72 -8.06 13.75
N ALA A 201 -15.80 -8.38 13.05
CA ALA A 201 -16.51 -9.65 13.26
C ALA A 201 -15.59 -10.85 12.97
N ALA A 202 -15.67 -11.92 13.77
CA ALA A 202 -14.76 -13.05 13.73
C ALA A 202 -14.63 -13.69 12.33
N ASN A 203 -15.74 -13.83 11.62
CA ASN A 203 -15.74 -14.37 10.26
C ASN A 203 -15.07 -13.45 9.22
N MET A 204 -15.12 -12.15 9.43
CA MET A 204 -14.42 -11.17 8.58
C MET A 204 -12.92 -11.20 8.87
N MET A 205 -12.55 -11.28 10.15
CA MET A 205 -11.15 -11.39 10.58
C MET A 205 -10.49 -12.67 10.05
N GLU A 206 -11.21 -13.79 10.10
CA GLU A 206 -10.76 -15.08 9.53
C GLU A 206 -10.50 -14.96 8.02
N GLU A 207 -11.43 -14.38 7.27
CA GLU A 207 -11.30 -14.23 5.82
C GLU A 207 -10.16 -13.26 5.46
N GLU A 208 -10.04 -12.12 6.13
CA GLU A 208 -8.99 -11.15 5.86
C GLU A 208 -7.59 -11.72 6.20
N LEU A 209 -7.47 -12.42 7.33
CA LEU A 209 -6.25 -13.14 7.69
C LEU A 209 -5.91 -14.21 6.66
N PHE A 210 -6.91 -14.98 6.20
CA PHE A 210 -6.72 -16.00 5.18
C PHE A 210 -6.24 -15.39 3.86
N GLN A 211 -6.84 -14.30 3.41
CA GLN A 211 -6.48 -13.62 2.16
C GLN A 211 -5.05 -13.07 2.21
N VAL A 212 -4.68 -12.35 3.26
CA VAL A 212 -3.34 -11.75 3.36
C VAL A 212 -2.25 -12.83 3.44
N LEU A 213 -2.47 -13.88 4.24
CA LEU A 213 -1.52 -14.98 4.34
C LEU A 213 -1.46 -15.82 3.07
N SER A 214 -2.58 -16.05 2.39
CA SER A 214 -2.60 -16.76 1.10
C SER A 214 -1.80 -16.00 0.04
N GLY A 215 -1.92 -14.68 -0.01
CA GLY A 215 -1.10 -13.85 -0.88
C GLY A 215 0.39 -13.99 -0.58
N ALA A 216 0.78 -13.86 0.68
CA ALA A 216 2.18 -14.01 1.09
C ALA A 216 2.72 -15.41 0.79
N VAL A 217 1.98 -16.46 1.15
CA VAL A 217 2.36 -17.86 0.92
C VAL A 217 2.48 -18.18 -0.56
N SER A 218 1.66 -17.59 -1.44
CA SER A 218 1.80 -17.79 -2.88
C SER A 218 3.19 -17.37 -3.39
N VAL A 219 3.68 -16.22 -2.94
CA VAL A 219 5.02 -15.70 -3.29
C VAL A 219 6.13 -16.54 -2.63
N LEU A 220 5.96 -16.91 -1.36
CA LEU A 220 6.91 -17.76 -0.66
C LEU A 220 7.05 -19.12 -1.36
N ASN A 221 5.94 -19.71 -1.83
CA ASN A 221 5.95 -20.96 -2.59
C ASN A 221 6.66 -20.82 -3.94
N GLU A 222 6.44 -19.70 -4.67
CA GLU A 222 7.17 -19.37 -5.90
C GLU A 222 8.69 -19.30 -5.67
N ALA A 223 9.11 -18.84 -4.49
CA ALA A 223 10.50 -18.76 -4.07
C ALA A 223 11.02 -20.05 -3.40
N SER A 224 10.18 -21.09 -3.25
CA SER A 224 10.48 -22.33 -2.50
C SER A 224 10.85 -22.09 -1.04
N VAL A 225 10.21 -21.13 -0.40
CA VAL A 225 10.42 -20.72 1.00
C VAL A 225 9.23 -21.16 1.85
N PRO A 226 9.40 -22.07 2.81
CA PRO A 226 8.31 -22.45 3.70
C PRO A 226 7.97 -21.34 4.70
N LEU A 227 6.68 -21.09 4.91
CA LEU A 227 6.20 -20.35 6.07
C LEU A 227 6.22 -21.33 7.26
N VAL A 228 7.10 -21.11 8.25
CA VAL A 228 7.34 -22.06 9.35
C VAL A 228 6.67 -21.64 10.66
N GLY A 229 6.00 -20.51 10.70
CA GLY A 229 5.26 -20.04 11.86
C GLY A 229 5.01 -18.54 11.81
N GLY A 230 4.66 -17.97 12.95
CA GLY A 230 4.40 -16.54 13.06
C GLY A 230 3.59 -16.18 14.29
N HIS A 231 3.07 -14.95 14.29
CA HIS A 231 2.20 -14.41 15.31
C HIS A 231 1.09 -13.56 14.69
N SER A 232 -0.09 -13.56 15.30
CA SER A 232 -1.18 -12.68 14.94
C SER A 232 -1.70 -11.92 16.16
N ALA A 233 -2.03 -10.65 15.98
CA ALA A 233 -2.53 -9.79 17.04
C ALA A 233 -3.63 -8.84 16.54
N GLU A 234 -4.46 -8.34 17.43
CA GLU A 234 -5.33 -7.22 17.15
C GLU A 234 -4.51 -5.92 17.10
N GLY A 235 -4.84 -5.02 16.18
CA GLY A 235 -4.19 -3.73 15.99
C GLY A 235 -5.13 -2.68 15.45
N ALA A 236 -4.63 -1.47 15.24
CA ALA A 236 -5.44 -0.37 14.71
C ALA A 236 -5.77 -0.55 13.21
N GLU A 237 -4.91 -1.24 12.49
CA GLU A 237 -5.00 -1.45 11.03
C GLU A 237 -4.36 -2.78 10.63
N LEU A 238 -4.72 -3.29 9.45
CA LEU A 238 -4.05 -4.45 8.88
C LEU A 238 -2.57 -4.13 8.63
N SER A 239 -1.69 -4.99 9.13
CA SER A 239 -0.27 -4.97 8.76
C SER A 239 0.28 -6.38 8.63
N LEU A 240 1.29 -6.54 7.81
CA LEU A 240 2.04 -7.78 7.64
C LEU A 240 3.52 -7.47 7.66
N ALA A 241 4.27 -8.20 8.47
CA ALA A 241 5.72 -8.26 8.40
C ALA A 241 6.19 -9.70 8.27
N LEU A 242 7.25 -9.92 7.52
CA LEU A 242 7.91 -11.22 7.44
C LEU A 242 9.32 -11.12 7.99
N THR A 243 9.66 -12.01 8.91
CA THR A 243 11.06 -12.29 9.24
C THR A 243 11.54 -13.38 8.30
N VAL A 244 12.58 -13.09 7.52
CA VAL A 244 13.10 -14.01 6.51
C VAL A 244 14.50 -14.46 6.92
N LEU A 245 14.71 -15.78 6.89
CA LEU A 245 16.02 -16.40 7.00
C LEU A 245 16.55 -16.65 5.59
N GLY A 246 17.86 -16.49 5.42
CA GLY A 246 18.55 -16.79 4.18
C GLY A 246 19.85 -17.55 4.45
N SER A 247 20.35 -18.18 3.40
CA SER A 247 21.68 -18.80 3.37
C SER A 247 22.49 -18.28 2.20
N ALA A 248 23.78 -18.19 2.39
CA ALA A 248 24.73 -17.87 1.33
C ALA A 248 25.63 -19.06 1.06
N ASP A 249 25.55 -19.58 -0.16
CA ASP A 249 26.46 -20.67 -0.63
C ASP A 249 27.83 -20.14 -1.04
N ALA A 250 27.94 -18.81 -1.16
CA ALA A 250 29.14 -18.09 -1.61
C ALA A 250 29.25 -16.79 -0.80
N GLN A 251 30.26 -15.97 -1.11
CA GLN A 251 30.40 -14.65 -0.53
C GLN A 251 29.13 -13.81 -0.78
N THR A 252 28.54 -13.27 0.29
CA THR A 252 27.43 -12.32 0.21
C THR A 252 27.91 -11.01 -0.42
N LEU A 253 27.05 -10.39 -1.22
CA LEU A 253 27.22 -9.01 -1.63
C LEU A 253 26.66 -8.09 -0.52
N THR A 254 27.34 -6.99 -0.30
CA THR A 254 26.96 -5.98 0.69
C THR A 254 26.89 -4.60 0.02
N LYS A 255 26.49 -3.61 0.76
CA LYS A 255 26.55 -2.19 0.33
C LYS A 255 27.99 -1.72 0.12
N GLY A 256 28.95 -2.28 0.86
CA GLY A 256 30.38 -2.00 0.68
C GLY A 256 31.02 -2.80 -0.44
N GLY A 257 32.07 -2.24 -1.04
CA GLY A 257 32.85 -2.92 -2.07
C GLY A 257 32.73 -2.33 -3.47
N ALA A 258 31.94 -1.30 -3.69
CA ALA A 258 31.88 -0.57 -4.95
C ALA A 258 33.27 -0.02 -5.31
N GLN A 259 33.58 0.07 -6.60
CA GLN A 259 34.86 0.48 -7.12
C GLN A 259 34.73 1.68 -8.06
N LEU A 260 35.80 2.45 -8.19
CA LEU A 260 35.84 3.56 -9.12
C LEU A 260 35.68 3.05 -10.56
N GLY A 261 34.73 3.59 -11.29
CA GLY A 261 34.40 3.18 -12.65
C GLY A 261 33.27 2.18 -12.76
N ASP A 262 32.71 1.72 -11.65
CA ASP A 262 31.52 0.87 -11.64
C ASP A 262 30.33 1.56 -12.30
N ALA A 263 29.57 0.79 -13.06
CA ALA A 263 28.29 1.23 -13.61
C ALA A 263 27.16 1.03 -12.62
N LEU A 264 26.31 2.05 -12.45
CA LEU A 264 25.10 1.96 -11.65
C LEU A 264 23.97 1.34 -12.48
N ILE A 265 23.42 0.23 -12.00
CA ILE A 265 22.34 -0.49 -12.68
C ILE A 265 21.11 -0.52 -11.76
N LEU A 266 19.97 -0.06 -12.27
CA LEU A 266 18.69 -0.12 -11.60
C LEU A 266 17.81 -1.17 -12.29
N THR A 267 17.35 -2.17 -11.53
CA THR A 267 16.63 -3.33 -12.09
C THR A 267 15.15 -3.08 -12.35
N LYS A 268 14.56 -2.08 -11.68
CA LYS A 268 13.16 -1.67 -11.86
C LYS A 268 13.05 -0.15 -11.93
N ALA A 269 12.02 0.34 -12.62
CA ALA A 269 11.70 1.77 -12.67
C ALA A 269 11.26 2.29 -11.29
N LEU A 270 11.58 3.57 -11.02
CA LEU A 270 11.20 4.27 -9.78
C LEU A 270 9.81 4.91 -9.89
N GLY A 271 9.21 5.24 -8.74
CA GLY A 271 7.98 6.02 -8.70
C GLY A 271 6.85 5.41 -7.87
N THR A 272 7.02 4.20 -7.33
CA THR A 272 5.98 3.49 -6.55
C THR A 272 5.43 4.34 -5.41
N GLY A 273 6.27 5.00 -4.63
CA GLY A 273 5.85 5.85 -3.51
C GLY A 273 5.02 7.08 -3.92
N VAL A 274 5.32 7.66 -5.11
CA VAL A 274 4.55 8.79 -5.66
C VAL A 274 3.19 8.30 -6.16
N LEU A 275 3.15 7.19 -6.89
CA LEU A 275 1.92 6.62 -7.45
C LEU A 275 0.98 6.10 -6.37
N LEU A 276 1.49 5.49 -5.30
CA LEU A 276 0.70 5.11 -4.12
C LEU A 276 0.14 6.35 -3.42
N ALA A 277 0.95 7.41 -3.24
CA ALA A 277 0.47 8.65 -2.65
C ALA A 277 -0.61 9.34 -3.51
N ALA A 278 -0.49 9.29 -4.85
CA ALA A 278 -1.51 9.76 -5.77
C ALA A 278 -2.80 8.95 -5.64
N ALA A 279 -2.70 7.61 -5.56
CA ALA A 279 -3.84 6.73 -5.38
C ALA A 279 -4.60 7.01 -4.08
N MET A 280 -3.89 7.16 -2.97
CA MET A 280 -4.48 7.50 -1.66
C MET A 280 -5.22 8.84 -1.66
N ARG A 281 -4.84 9.78 -2.53
CA ARG A 281 -5.51 11.08 -2.71
C ARG A 281 -6.63 11.05 -3.75
N GLY A 282 -6.86 9.92 -4.42
CA GLY A 282 -7.80 9.82 -5.54
C GLY A 282 -7.33 10.55 -6.80
N GLU A 283 -6.04 10.83 -6.93
CA GLU A 283 -5.41 11.60 -8.03
C GLU A 283 -4.63 10.69 -8.99
N SER A 284 -4.71 9.37 -8.82
CA SER A 284 -3.94 8.43 -9.63
C SER A 284 -4.57 8.21 -11.01
N ASP A 285 -3.72 8.13 -12.03
CA ASP A 285 -4.07 7.50 -13.30
C ASP A 285 -4.16 5.97 -13.16
N ALA A 286 -5.24 5.37 -13.65
CA ALA A 286 -5.49 3.94 -13.52
C ALA A 286 -4.39 3.06 -14.15
N ASN A 287 -3.84 3.46 -15.31
CA ASN A 287 -2.76 2.73 -15.97
C ASN A 287 -1.45 2.83 -15.17
N GLY A 288 -1.12 4.03 -14.69
CA GLY A 288 0.06 4.25 -13.85
C GLY A 288 -0.01 3.43 -12.56
N PHE A 289 -1.17 3.44 -11.90
CA PHE A 289 -1.38 2.67 -10.67
C PHE A 289 -1.31 1.16 -10.90
N SER A 290 -1.95 0.65 -11.95
CA SER A 290 -1.87 -0.78 -12.32
C SER A 290 -0.44 -1.21 -12.63
N THR A 291 0.34 -0.38 -13.36
CA THR A 291 1.75 -0.64 -13.65
C THR A 291 2.60 -0.63 -12.38
N CYS A 292 2.29 0.27 -11.44
CA CYS A 292 2.92 0.33 -10.13
C CYS A 292 2.73 -0.98 -9.36
N LEU A 293 1.49 -1.45 -9.24
CA LEU A 293 1.17 -2.70 -8.55
C LEU A 293 1.86 -3.90 -9.22
N ALA A 294 1.82 -3.99 -10.54
CA ALA A 294 2.51 -5.04 -11.29
C ALA A 294 4.03 -5.05 -11.06
N SER A 295 4.65 -3.86 -10.96
CA SER A 295 6.08 -3.74 -10.63
C SER A 295 6.38 -4.18 -9.19
N MET A 296 5.49 -3.88 -8.24
CA MET A 296 5.63 -4.28 -6.83
C MET A 296 5.41 -5.79 -6.65
N ASP A 297 4.50 -6.39 -7.41
CA ASP A 297 4.21 -7.84 -7.42
C ASP A 297 5.21 -8.66 -8.25
N GLN A 298 6.32 -8.07 -8.68
CA GLN A 298 7.36 -8.75 -9.44
C GLN A 298 8.56 -9.08 -8.56
N SER A 299 8.95 -10.38 -8.53
CA SER A 299 10.13 -10.85 -7.80
C SER A 299 11.45 -10.33 -8.39
N ASN A 300 12.41 -10.00 -7.52
CA ASN A 300 13.79 -9.71 -7.88
C ASN A 300 14.70 -10.95 -7.92
N ALA A 301 14.20 -12.14 -7.62
CA ALA A 301 14.98 -13.40 -7.63
C ALA A 301 15.69 -13.65 -8.98
N ARG A 302 15.03 -13.30 -10.11
CA ARG A 302 15.63 -13.44 -11.45
C ARG A 302 16.83 -12.51 -11.67
N ALA A 303 16.78 -11.30 -11.10
CA ALA A 303 17.90 -10.37 -11.14
C ALA A 303 19.14 -10.96 -10.43
N VAL A 304 18.94 -11.52 -9.22
CA VAL A 304 20.01 -12.19 -8.45
C VAL A 304 20.66 -13.32 -9.23
N ALA A 305 19.87 -14.15 -9.90
CA ALA A 305 20.39 -15.25 -10.71
C ALA A 305 21.28 -14.75 -11.87
N ILE A 306 21.00 -13.57 -12.42
CA ILE A 306 21.81 -12.92 -13.44
C ILE A 306 23.07 -12.30 -12.81
N LEU A 307 22.91 -11.54 -11.73
CA LEU A 307 23.99 -10.83 -11.03
C LEU A 307 25.08 -11.80 -10.55
N ARG A 308 24.72 -12.98 -10.08
CA ARG A 308 25.69 -14.03 -9.69
C ARG A 308 26.60 -14.51 -10.84
N ARG A 309 26.23 -14.25 -12.09
CA ARG A 309 27.04 -14.58 -13.30
C ARG A 309 27.89 -13.38 -13.78
N CYS A 310 27.65 -12.23 -13.17
CA CYS A 310 28.36 -10.98 -13.48
C CYS A 310 29.31 -10.63 -12.35
N GLN A 311 30.32 -9.81 -12.65
CA GLN A 311 31.16 -9.23 -11.64
C GLN A 311 30.41 -8.04 -11.02
N VAL A 312 29.81 -8.24 -9.83
CA VAL A 312 29.11 -7.22 -9.06
C VAL A 312 29.89 -6.93 -7.80
N ASN A 313 30.18 -5.67 -7.54
CA ASN A 313 31.02 -5.23 -6.44
C ASN A 313 30.21 -4.82 -5.21
N ALA A 314 29.02 -4.24 -5.41
CA ALA A 314 28.11 -3.85 -4.34
C ALA A 314 26.66 -3.98 -4.80
N LEU A 315 25.76 -4.20 -3.87
CA LEU A 315 24.33 -4.41 -4.12
C LEU A 315 23.50 -3.88 -2.95
N THR A 316 22.33 -3.34 -3.22
CA THR A 316 21.28 -3.02 -2.25
C THR A 316 19.94 -3.01 -2.96
N ASP A 317 18.84 -3.15 -2.23
CA ASP A 317 17.51 -2.83 -2.74
C ASP A 317 17.22 -1.32 -2.64
N VAL A 318 16.23 -0.83 -3.38
CA VAL A 318 15.82 0.57 -3.33
C VAL A 318 14.39 0.66 -2.82
N THR A 319 14.22 1.18 -1.61
CA THR A 319 12.95 1.27 -0.90
C THR A 319 12.61 2.70 -0.47
N GLY A 320 12.09 2.90 0.74
CA GLY A 320 11.56 4.17 1.21
C GLY A 320 12.51 5.35 1.23
N PHE A 321 13.81 5.11 1.36
CA PHE A 321 14.83 6.19 1.33
C PHE A 321 15.18 6.67 -0.09
N GLY A 322 14.57 6.05 -1.12
CA GLY A 322 14.77 6.43 -2.50
C GLY A 322 16.16 6.11 -3.03
N VAL A 323 16.35 6.30 -4.35
CA VAL A 323 17.60 5.94 -5.01
C VAL A 323 18.81 6.71 -4.47
N LEU A 324 18.63 7.98 -4.07
CA LEU A 324 19.74 8.78 -3.55
C LEU A 324 20.17 8.32 -2.15
N GLY A 325 19.20 7.96 -1.30
CA GLY A 325 19.48 7.44 0.04
C GLY A 325 20.26 6.13 -0.02
N HIS A 326 19.76 5.14 -0.78
CA HIS A 326 20.39 3.82 -0.89
C HIS A 326 21.72 3.85 -1.65
N LEU A 327 21.84 4.64 -2.73
CA LEU A 327 23.13 4.85 -3.37
C LEU A 327 24.11 5.54 -2.42
N GLY A 328 23.63 6.52 -1.64
CA GLY A 328 24.47 7.17 -0.63
C GLY A 328 24.99 6.21 0.44
N GLU A 329 24.24 5.16 0.78
CA GLU A 329 24.70 4.08 1.66
C GLU A 329 25.85 3.28 1.01
N ILE A 330 25.71 2.85 -0.25
CA ILE A 330 26.76 2.17 -1.00
C ILE A 330 28.02 3.04 -1.08
N LEU A 331 27.87 4.30 -1.44
CA LEU A 331 29.00 5.22 -1.59
C LEU A 331 29.76 5.45 -0.28
N ARG A 332 29.01 5.63 0.84
CA ARG A 332 29.62 5.77 2.16
C ARG A 332 30.32 4.49 2.62
N ALA A 333 29.70 3.32 2.41
CA ALA A 333 30.29 2.03 2.77
C ALA A 333 31.54 1.68 1.94
N SER A 334 31.71 2.31 0.77
CA SER A 334 32.83 2.08 -0.15
C SER A 334 33.84 3.23 -0.17
N ASP A 335 33.62 4.30 0.59
CA ASP A 335 34.43 5.54 0.61
C ASP A 335 34.59 6.16 -0.81
N LEU A 336 33.47 6.26 -1.52
CA LEU A 336 33.41 6.75 -2.89
C LEU A 336 32.43 7.90 -3.08
N GLY A 337 32.60 8.67 -4.15
CA GLY A 337 31.63 9.57 -4.72
C GLY A 337 30.92 8.94 -5.93
N GLY A 338 29.72 9.44 -6.25
CA GLY A 338 28.97 8.96 -7.40
C GLY A 338 28.31 10.08 -8.18
N CYS A 339 27.96 9.80 -9.45
CA CYS A 339 27.25 10.71 -10.33
C CYS A 339 26.07 9.99 -10.98
N ILE A 340 24.86 10.55 -10.82
CA ILE A 340 23.65 10.07 -11.47
C ILE A 340 23.23 11.05 -12.58
N ARG A 341 23.03 10.53 -13.77
CA ARG A 341 22.35 11.27 -14.85
C ARG A 341 20.85 11.12 -14.67
N VAL A 342 20.21 12.10 -14.06
CA VAL A 342 18.76 12.07 -13.70
C VAL A 342 17.88 11.73 -14.90
N ALA A 343 18.21 12.27 -16.09
CA ALA A 343 17.46 11.98 -17.31
C ALA A 343 17.52 10.50 -17.77
N SER A 344 18.46 9.73 -17.25
CA SER A 344 18.61 8.29 -17.57
C SER A 344 17.94 7.37 -16.53
N VAL A 345 17.40 7.93 -15.46
CA VAL A 345 16.71 7.14 -14.42
C VAL A 345 15.34 6.72 -14.93
N PRO A 346 15.08 5.40 -15.05
CA PRO A 346 13.76 4.93 -15.48
C PRO A 346 12.71 5.21 -14.40
N ILE A 347 11.58 5.75 -14.82
CA ILE A 347 10.42 6.01 -13.95
C ILE A 347 9.17 5.32 -14.48
N LEU A 348 8.30 4.90 -13.56
CA LEU A 348 7.01 4.28 -13.89
C LEU A 348 6.08 5.28 -14.62
N PRO A 349 5.26 4.81 -15.57
CA PRO A 349 4.24 5.64 -16.22
C PRO A 349 3.36 6.36 -15.17
N GLY A 350 3.01 7.61 -15.45
CA GLY A 350 2.23 8.46 -14.55
C GLY A 350 3.02 9.17 -13.44
N THR A 351 4.23 8.70 -13.08
CA THR A 351 5.04 9.29 -12.01
C THR A 351 5.38 10.75 -12.27
N ALA A 352 5.86 11.09 -13.47
CA ALA A 352 6.23 12.47 -13.80
C ALA A 352 5.02 13.40 -13.77
N ALA A 353 3.86 12.95 -14.24
CA ALA A 353 2.62 13.72 -14.22
C ALA A 353 2.13 13.97 -12.78
N ALA A 354 2.15 12.93 -11.93
CA ALA A 354 1.80 13.07 -10.52
C ALA A 354 2.73 14.04 -9.78
N MET A 355 4.05 13.95 -10.02
CA MET A 355 5.02 14.89 -9.45
C MET A 355 4.81 16.32 -9.93
N ALA A 356 4.50 16.53 -11.20
CA ALA A 356 4.18 17.85 -11.76
C ALA A 356 2.90 18.43 -11.16
N ALA A 357 1.93 17.57 -10.80
CA ALA A 357 0.72 17.97 -10.07
C ALA A 357 0.95 18.23 -8.57
N GLY A 358 2.20 18.09 -8.08
CA GLY A 358 2.56 18.38 -6.68
C GLY A 358 2.45 17.15 -5.75
N VAL A 359 2.16 15.96 -6.27
CA VAL A 359 2.12 14.75 -5.45
C VAL A 359 3.54 14.39 -4.98
N ARG A 360 3.65 14.11 -3.70
CA ARG A 360 4.90 13.72 -3.05
C ARG A 360 4.70 12.45 -2.23
N SER A 361 5.72 11.59 -2.19
CA SER A 361 5.72 10.44 -1.28
C SER A 361 5.87 10.89 0.18
N SER A 362 5.47 10.06 1.13
CA SER A 362 5.50 10.41 2.56
C SER A 362 6.90 10.73 3.10
N LEU A 363 7.96 10.16 2.51
CA LEU A 363 9.35 10.42 2.91
C LEU A 363 10.06 11.44 2.02
N HIS A 364 9.36 12.09 1.08
CA HIS A 364 9.98 13.00 0.12
C HIS A 364 10.81 14.11 0.78
N THR A 365 10.29 14.67 1.87
CA THR A 365 10.97 15.78 2.59
C THR A 365 12.17 15.28 3.41
N ALA A 366 12.17 14.00 3.79
CA ALA A 366 13.23 13.40 4.60
C ALA A 366 14.34 12.76 3.76
N ASN A 367 14.08 12.53 2.47
CA ASN A 367 15.03 12.01 1.48
C ASN A 367 15.70 13.15 0.71
#